data_5b4ad493bca697eed3fc31e28ea3b190
#
_entry.id   5b4ad493bca697eed3fc31e28ea3b190
#
_cell.length_a   1.000
_cell.length_b   1.000
_cell.length_c   1.000
_cell.angle_alpha   90.00
_cell.angle_beta   90.00
_cell.angle_gamma   90.00
#
_symmetry.space_group_name_H-M   'P 1'
#
loop_
_entity.id
_entity.type
_entity.pdbx_description
1 polymer ?
#
loop_
_entity_poly.entity_id
_entity_poly.type
_entity_poly.pdbx_seq_one_letter_code
_entity_poly.pdbx_strand_id
1 'polypeptide(L)'
;MASNIIPTNQIAKIQTNKKLIAFYDKLHIAPIEHYAQIHAKGETDQTNGKVSSLIGISIQDYSNGTGQNNIITQFNLAPEQVQFLLKRIEVGFQDFEWSSDKIFGTPDANGYSIAQKFVITRHSFKQDGTVLNNPWYISISNGHGIRVQNHTGGYYMKGYYMKGGSYQQEKSAFINLNDMDLYGLLKRTDAYIRNWEMVNAYQTILQGQQAYAQYLSTVRQQNQQRQAPGYPQENPAYTGDQYEQRPSDNYGQSQYQYSEPQYQYNNPNY
;
A
#
# COMPACT_ATOMS: atom_id res chain seq x y z
N MET A 1 15.99 -36.92 -15.83
CA MET A 1 14.59 -36.57 -15.49
C MET A 1 14.54 -35.05 -15.29
N ALA A 2 13.83 -34.31 -16.14
CA ALA A 2 13.64 -32.90 -15.92
C ALA A 2 12.74 -32.75 -14.68
N SER A 3 13.26 -32.14 -13.62
CA SER A 3 12.46 -31.78 -12.47
C SER A 3 11.40 -30.78 -12.95
N ASN A 4 10.13 -31.09 -12.79
CA ASN A 4 9.06 -30.13 -13.00
C ASN A 4 9.20 -29.02 -11.97
N ILE A 5 9.97 -27.98 -12.31
CA ILE A 5 10.11 -26.78 -11.50
C ILE A 5 8.77 -26.04 -11.58
N ILE A 6 8.05 -26.02 -10.46
CA ILE A 6 6.84 -25.19 -10.34
C ILE A 6 7.28 -23.77 -10.07
N PRO A 7 6.98 -22.81 -10.96
CA PRO A 7 7.32 -21.41 -10.74
C PRO A 7 6.67 -20.92 -9.43
N THR A 8 7.40 -20.12 -8.67
CA THR A 8 6.86 -19.47 -7.48
C THR A 8 6.93 -17.96 -7.64
N ASN A 9 5.97 -17.25 -7.06
CA ASN A 9 5.97 -15.79 -6.96
C ASN A 9 6.73 -15.28 -5.71
N GLN A 10 7.54 -16.15 -5.09
CA GLN A 10 8.36 -15.77 -3.94
C GLN A 10 9.52 -14.87 -4.38
N ILE A 11 9.60 -13.67 -3.81
CA ILE A 11 10.67 -12.70 -4.07
C ILE A 11 11.91 -13.01 -3.21
N ALA A 12 11.69 -13.14 -1.90
CA ALA A 12 12.75 -13.38 -0.93
C ALA A 12 12.22 -14.16 0.26
N LYS A 13 13.13 -14.87 0.93
CA LYS A 13 12.80 -15.56 2.19
C LYS A 13 14.00 -15.60 3.12
N ILE A 14 13.70 -15.69 4.42
CA ILE A 14 14.62 -16.08 5.48
C ILE A 14 14.02 -17.28 6.21
N GLN A 15 14.84 -18.27 6.44
CA GLN A 15 14.43 -19.51 7.09
C GLN A 15 15.36 -19.83 8.25
N THR A 16 14.77 -20.12 9.38
CA THR A 16 15.44 -20.69 10.57
C THR A 16 15.09 -22.18 10.69
N ASN A 17 15.62 -22.84 11.72
CA ASN A 17 15.29 -24.25 11.95
C ASN A 17 13.82 -24.53 12.24
N LYS A 18 13.06 -23.53 12.68
CA LYS A 18 11.65 -23.70 13.12
C LYS A 18 10.66 -22.74 12.45
N LYS A 19 11.16 -21.72 11.77
CA LYS A 19 10.31 -20.66 11.22
C LYS A 19 10.82 -20.16 9.87
N LEU A 20 9.91 -19.63 9.08
CA LEU A 20 10.22 -19.02 7.81
C LEU A 20 9.41 -17.74 7.67
N ILE A 21 10.02 -16.68 7.15
CA ILE A 21 9.33 -15.52 6.62
C ILE A 21 9.66 -15.39 5.13
N ALA A 22 8.64 -15.15 4.32
CA ALA A 22 8.81 -14.96 2.89
C ALA A 22 7.94 -13.82 2.36
N PHE A 23 8.46 -13.13 1.35
CA PHE A 23 7.79 -12.07 0.59
C PHE A 23 7.46 -12.56 -0.81
N TYR A 24 6.26 -12.20 -1.27
CA TYR A 24 5.66 -12.69 -2.51
C TYR A 24 5.19 -11.55 -3.38
N ASP A 25 5.36 -11.72 -4.68
CA ASP A 25 4.82 -10.82 -5.68
C ASP A 25 3.29 -10.92 -5.76
N LYS A 26 2.65 -9.78 -5.58
CA LYS A 26 1.22 -9.51 -5.83
C LYS A 26 1.08 -8.11 -6.44
N LEU A 27 2.04 -7.72 -7.28
CA LEU A 27 2.02 -6.42 -7.95
C LEU A 27 1.03 -6.45 -9.12
N HIS A 28 0.27 -5.38 -9.26
CA HIS A 28 -0.69 -5.17 -10.33
C HIS A 28 -0.49 -3.79 -10.96
N ILE A 29 -0.54 -3.74 -12.29
CA ILE A 29 -0.47 -2.49 -13.04
C ILE A 29 -1.78 -1.72 -12.85
N ALA A 30 -1.68 -0.40 -12.71
CA ALA A 30 -2.85 0.47 -12.73
C ALA A 30 -3.55 0.40 -14.09
N PRO A 31 -4.90 0.55 -14.13
CA PRO A 31 -5.61 0.70 -15.39
C PRO A 31 -5.08 1.88 -16.21
N ILE A 32 -5.24 1.80 -17.53
CA ILE A 32 -4.67 2.79 -18.47
C ILE A 32 -5.21 4.21 -18.24
N GLU A 33 -6.40 4.35 -17.69
CA GLU A 33 -7.01 5.62 -17.32
C GLU A 33 -6.23 6.36 -16.22
N HIS A 34 -5.40 5.62 -15.51
CA HIS A 34 -4.54 6.11 -14.42
C HIS A 34 -3.06 5.98 -14.77
N TYR A 35 -2.68 6.23 -16.03
CA TYR A 35 -1.31 6.01 -16.53
C TYR A 35 -0.22 6.78 -15.75
N ALA A 36 -0.57 7.82 -15.00
CA ALA A 36 0.37 8.53 -14.13
C ALA A 36 0.71 7.75 -12.86
N GLN A 37 -0.05 6.70 -12.52
CA GLN A 37 0.26 5.78 -11.43
C GLN A 37 0.55 4.39 -12.00
N ILE A 38 1.70 3.82 -11.62
CA ILE A 38 2.12 2.50 -12.11
C ILE A 38 1.39 1.39 -11.38
N HIS A 39 1.24 1.52 -10.07
CA HIS A 39 0.62 0.53 -9.20
C HIS A 39 -0.89 0.73 -9.07
N ALA A 40 -1.67 -0.35 -9.25
CA ALA A 40 -3.09 -0.34 -8.97
C ALA A 40 -3.36 -0.08 -7.46
N LYS A 41 -4.35 0.75 -7.15
CA LYS A 41 -4.72 1.18 -5.79
C LYS A 41 -6.21 0.96 -5.47
N GLY A 42 -6.79 -0.15 -5.94
CA GLY A 42 -8.19 -0.50 -5.71
C GLY A 42 -9.13 -0.12 -6.84
N GLU A 43 -8.60 0.16 -8.01
CA GLU A 43 -9.39 0.35 -9.23
C GLU A 43 -10.01 -0.98 -9.67
N THR A 44 -11.07 -0.89 -10.46
CA THR A 44 -11.72 -2.06 -11.06
C THR A 44 -10.93 -2.49 -12.29
N ASP A 45 -10.57 -3.75 -12.37
CA ASP A 45 -9.90 -4.35 -13.52
C ASP A 45 -10.89 -4.82 -14.60
N GLN A 46 -10.38 -5.43 -15.67
CA GLN A 46 -11.17 -5.95 -16.78
C GLN A 46 -12.13 -7.09 -16.36
N THR A 47 -11.92 -7.71 -15.20
CA THR A 47 -12.78 -8.76 -14.64
C THR A 47 -13.85 -8.21 -13.72
N ASN A 48 -13.98 -6.88 -13.62
CA ASN A 48 -14.82 -6.15 -12.66
C ASN A 48 -14.45 -6.40 -11.19
N GLY A 49 -13.25 -6.91 -10.94
CA GLY A 49 -12.67 -7.06 -9.61
C GLY A 49 -11.83 -5.84 -9.22
N LYS A 50 -11.86 -5.47 -7.93
CA LYS A 50 -10.94 -4.45 -7.42
C LYS A 50 -9.56 -5.05 -7.24
N VAL A 51 -8.55 -4.42 -7.84
CA VAL A 51 -7.15 -4.84 -7.75
C VAL A 51 -6.31 -3.78 -7.04
N SER A 52 -5.35 -4.25 -6.27
CA SER A 52 -4.35 -3.41 -5.63
C SER A 52 -2.99 -4.08 -5.75
N SER A 53 -1.99 -3.28 -6.04
CA SER A 53 -0.60 -3.73 -6.07
C SER A 53 -0.10 -3.93 -4.64
N LEU A 54 0.35 -5.14 -4.32
CA LEU A 54 0.69 -5.53 -2.97
C LEU A 54 1.97 -6.39 -2.97
N ILE A 55 2.62 -6.45 -1.81
CA ILE A 55 3.63 -7.45 -1.47
C ILE A 55 3.05 -8.35 -0.40
N GLY A 56 2.87 -9.62 -0.73
CA GLY A 56 2.42 -10.63 0.23
C GLY A 56 3.53 -10.98 1.21
N ILE A 57 3.22 -11.10 2.50
CA ILE A 57 4.12 -11.62 3.52
C ILE A 57 3.49 -12.86 4.12
N SER A 58 4.29 -13.92 4.31
CA SER A 58 3.87 -15.10 5.06
C SER A 58 4.91 -15.43 6.13
N ILE A 59 4.45 -15.70 7.33
CA ILE A 59 5.25 -16.32 8.38
C ILE A 59 4.72 -17.75 8.57
N GLN A 60 5.64 -18.70 8.53
CA GLN A 60 5.37 -20.11 8.80
C GLN A 60 6.10 -20.52 10.08
N ASP A 61 5.38 -21.10 11.01
CA ASP A 61 5.93 -21.63 12.25
C ASP A 61 5.68 -23.14 12.30
N TYR A 62 6.72 -23.92 12.12
CA TYR A 62 6.71 -25.37 12.17
C TYR A 62 7.40 -25.93 13.43
N SER A 63 7.45 -25.13 14.51
CA SER A 63 7.96 -25.56 15.82
C SER A 63 7.22 -26.77 16.37
N ASN A 64 5.94 -26.90 16.05
CA ASN A 64 5.07 -28.01 16.47
C ASN A 64 4.97 -29.13 15.43
N GLY A 65 5.81 -29.11 14.39
CA GLY A 65 5.83 -30.07 13.30
C GLY A 65 5.45 -29.48 11.95
N THR A 66 5.53 -30.30 10.91
CA THR A 66 5.18 -29.95 9.52
C THR A 66 3.77 -30.40 9.15
N GLY A 67 3.31 -30.05 7.97
CA GLY A 67 1.98 -30.42 7.50
C GLY A 67 0.88 -29.67 8.24
N GLN A 68 -0.09 -30.37 8.80
CA GLN A 68 -1.25 -29.78 9.48
C GLN A 68 -0.91 -29.03 10.77
N ASN A 69 0.25 -29.33 11.38
CA ASN A 69 0.71 -28.66 12.59
C ASN A 69 1.46 -27.35 12.29
N ASN A 70 1.71 -27.04 11.03
CA ASN A 70 2.37 -25.80 10.62
C ASN A 70 1.40 -24.64 10.72
N ILE A 71 1.76 -23.61 11.48
CA ILE A 71 0.99 -22.37 11.56
C ILE A 71 1.45 -21.45 10.44
N ILE A 72 0.55 -21.12 9.52
CA ILE A 72 0.82 -20.22 8.42
C ILE A 72 -0.06 -18.97 8.59
N THR A 73 0.60 -17.82 8.71
CA THR A 73 -0.06 -16.52 8.75
C THR A 73 0.32 -15.68 7.55
N GLN A 74 -0.56 -14.79 7.13
CA GLN A 74 -0.36 -13.96 5.94
C GLN A 74 -0.81 -12.53 6.18
N PHE A 75 -0.09 -11.59 5.57
CA PHE A 75 -0.41 -10.18 5.52
C PHE A 75 0.04 -9.61 4.17
N ASN A 76 -0.58 -8.52 3.71
CA ASN A 76 -0.16 -7.85 2.50
C ASN A 76 0.26 -6.42 2.83
N LEU A 77 1.42 -5.98 2.36
CA LEU A 77 1.88 -4.59 2.43
C LEU A 77 1.71 -3.91 1.07
N ALA A 78 1.49 -2.60 1.07
CA ALA A 78 1.69 -1.81 -0.14
C ALA A 78 3.20 -1.71 -0.46
N PRO A 79 3.61 -1.55 -1.73
CA PRO A 79 5.02 -1.39 -2.11
C PRO A 79 5.72 -0.30 -1.30
N GLU A 80 5.06 0.84 -1.10
CA GLU A 80 5.58 1.99 -0.36
C GLU A 80 5.82 1.67 1.14
N GLN A 81 5.04 0.74 1.72
CA GLN A 81 5.25 0.31 3.11
C GLN A 81 6.52 -0.52 3.25
N VAL A 82 6.84 -1.35 2.25
CA VAL A 82 8.11 -2.11 2.22
C VAL A 82 9.29 -1.15 2.14
N GLN A 83 9.21 -0.15 1.26
CA GLN A 83 10.24 0.87 1.10
C GLN A 83 10.42 1.72 2.37
N PHE A 84 9.31 2.07 3.04
CA PHE A 84 9.33 2.75 4.33
C PHE A 84 10.08 1.93 5.40
N LEU A 85 9.77 0.64 5.53
CA LEU A 85 10.43 -0.24 6.49
C LEU A 85 11.93 -0.37 6.20
N LEU A 86 12.31 -0.53 4.93
CA LEU A 86 13.71 -0.53 4.52
C LEU A 86 14.43 0.74 4.94
N LYS A 87 13.81 1.90 4.70
CA LYS A 87 14.39 3.19 5.08
C LYS A 87 14.58 3.32 6.59
N ARG A 88 13.68 2.78 7.39
CA ARG A 88 13.80 2.78 8.86
C ARG A 88 14.99 1.97 9.34
N ILE A 89 15.27 0.81 8.70
CA ILE A 89 16.47 0.02 8.99
C ILE A 89 17.74 0.77 8.60
N GLU A 90 17.77 1.39 7.42
CA GLU A 90 18.93 2.15 6.93
C GLU A 90 19.29 3.34 7.83
N VAL A 91 18.30 3.96 8.48
CA VAL A 91 18.53 5.05 9.44
C VAL A 91 19.09 4.55 10.77
N GLY A 92 18.87 3.29 11.13
CA GLY A 92 19.50 2.67 12.29
C GLY A 92 18.89 3.04 13.64
N PHE A 93 17.58 3.01 13.79
CA PHE A 93 16.92 3.23 15.09
C PHE A 93 17.23 2.12 16.10
N GLN A 94 17.53 2.48 17.34
CA GLN A 94 17.69 1.53 18.44
C GLN A 94 16.37 0.86 18.82
N ASP A 95 15.31 1.66 18.90
CA ASP A 95 13.95 1.22 19.16
C ASP A 95 13.05 1.68 18.03
N PHE A 96 12.20 0.78 17.57
CA PHE A 96 11.25 1.03 16.49
C PHE A 96 10.00 0.19 16.73
N GLU A 97 8.85 0.77 16.49
CA GLU A 97 7.58 0.07 16.46
C GLU A 97 6.73 0.57 15.30
N TRP A 98 6.16 -0.36 14.55
CA TRP A 98 5.17 -0.08 13.54
C TRP A 98 4.17 -1.24 13.45
N SER A 99 2.91 -0.90 13.31
CA SER A 99 1.83 -1.87 13.15
C SER A 99 0.86 -1.47 12.05
N SER A 100 0.17 -2.45 11.50
CA SER A 100 -0.88 -2.24 10.51
C SER A 100 -1.97 -3.27 10.68
N ASP A 101 -3.20 -2.81 10.79
CA ASP A 101 -4.39 -3.64 10.87
C ASP A 101 -5.16 -3.58 9.56
N LYS A 102 -5.73 -4.70 9.15
CA LYS A 102 -6.62 -4.79 7.98
C LYS A 102 -7.90 -5.50 8.35
N ILE A 103 -9.00 -5.00 7.78
CA ILE A 103 -10.31 -5.65 7.86
C ILE A 103 -10.98 -5.60 6.50
N PHE A 104 -11.45 -6.73 6.01
CA PHE A 104 -12.00 -6.87 4.66
C PHE A 104 -12.98 -8.05 4.57
N GLY A 105 -13.58 -8.19 3.40
CA GLY A 105 -14.59 -9.23 3.15
C GLY A 105 -15.98 -8.83 3.63
N THR A 106 -16.97 -9.61 3.26
CA THR A 106 -18.36 -9.46 3.71
C THR A 106 -18.47 -9.97 5.16
N PRO A 107 -19.19 -9.26 6.06
CA PRO A 107 -19.45 -9.78 7.38
C PRO A 107 -20.20 -11.12 7.33
N ASP A 108 -19.86 -12.03 8.25
CA ASP A 108 -20.59 -13.26 8.49
C ASP A 108 -21.94 -13.00 9.19
N ALA A 109 -22.67 -14.06 9.52
CA ALA A 109 -23.97 -13.98 10.20
C ALA A 109 -23.91 -13.29 11.58
N ASN A 110 -22.72 -13.25 12.21
CA ASN A 110 -22.46 -12.63 13.50
C ASN A 110 -21.89 -11.20 13.37
N GLY A 111 -21.74 -10.71 12.14
CA GLY A 111 -21.21 -9.37 11.85
C GLY A 111 -19.68 -9.29 11.81
N TYR A 112 -18.96 -10.43 11.84
CA TYR A 112 -17.51 -10.46 11.79
C TYR A 112 -17.00 -10.56 10.35
N SER A 113 -15.96 -9.80 10.06
CA SER A 113 -15.21 -9.85 8.80
C SER A 113 -13.77 -10.33 9.04
N ILE A 114 -13.11 -10.79 7.99
CA ILE A 114 -11.71 -11.20 8.07
C ILE A 114 -10.86 -10.03 8.55
N ALA A 115 -10.04 -10.26 9.55
CA ALA A 115 -9.13 -9.27 10.12
C ALA A 115 -7.71 -9.82 10.21
N GLN A 116 -6.73 -8.95 9.95
CA GLN A 116 -5.32 -9.28 9.98
C GLN A 116 -4.56 -8.17 10.70
N LYS A 117 -3.56 -8.55 11.48
CA LYS A 117 -2.64 -7.63 12.14
C LYS A 117 -1.21 -7.97 11.77
N PHE A 118 -0.44 -6.94 11.49
CA PHE A 118 1.00 -7.01 11.29
C PHE A 118 1.67 -6.09 12.31
N VAL A 119 2.68 -6.61 13.00
CA VAL A 119 3.48 -5.84 13.95
C VAL A 119 4.95 -6.10 13.65
N ILE A 120 5.74 -5.05 13.63
CA ILE A 120 7.19 -5.11 13.58
C ILE A 120 7.76 -4.18 14.65
N THR A 121 8.60 -4.73 15.51
CA THR A 121 9.29 -3.97 16.55
C THR A 121 10.78 -4.27 16.53
N ARG A 122 11.58 -3.30 16.97
CA ARG A 122 13.00 -3.46 17.25
C ARG A 122 13.30 -3.02 18.67
N HIS A 123 13.97 -3.90 19.40
CA HIS A 123 14.53 -3.59 20.71
C HIS A 123 15.97 -4.07 20.76
N SER A 124 16.89 -3.13 21.03
CA SER A 124 18.33 -3.47 21.07
C SER A 124 18.71 -4.27 22.31
N PHE A 125 17.96 -4.13 23.39
CA PHE A 125 18.27 -4.70 24.69
C PHE A 125 17.09 -5.43 25.28
N LYS A 126 17.35 -6.46 26.09
CA LYS A 126 16.38 -7.03 27.01
C LYS A 126 16.15 -6.11 28.20
N GLN A 127 15.16 -6.42 29.03
CA GLN A 127 14.88 -5.67 30.26
C GLN A 127 16.06 -5.69 31.26
N ASP A 128 16.91 -6.72 31.23
CA ASP A 128 18.10 -6.86 32.05
C ASP A 128 19.34 -6.13 31.47
N GLY A 129 19.20 -5.40 30.37
CA GLY A 129 20.28 -4.68 29.69
C GLY A 129 21.12 -5.54 28.74
N THR A 130 20.82 -6.83 28.61
CA THR A 130 21.55 -7.72 27.69
C THR A 130 21.22 -7.38 26.24
N VAL A 131 22.25 -7.29 25.38
CA VAL A 131 22.08 -7.04 23.93
C VAL A 131 21.36 -8.21 23.26
N LEU A 132 20.37 -7.91 22.44
CA LEU A 132 19.64 -8.90 21.63
C LEU A 132 20.38 -9.16 20.31
N ASN A 133 20.73 -10.42 20.03
CA ASN A 133 21.31 -10.82 18.74
C ASN A 133 20.30 -10.74 17.58
N ASN A 134 19.02 -10.91 17.87
CA ASN A 134 17.92 -10.79 16.91
C ASN A 134 16.92 -9.73 17.43
N PRO A 135 17.25 -8.43 17.26
CA PRO A 135 16.49 -7.33 17.86
C PRO A 135 15.11 -7.10 17.21
N TRP A 136 14.91 -7.62 16.01
CA TRP A 136 13.65 -7.45 15.27
C TRP A 136 12.67 -8.58 15.63
N TYR A 137 11.50 -8.20 16.05
CA TYR A 137 10.34 -9.07 16.23
C TYR A 137 9.30 -8.73 15.18
N ILE A 138 8.91 -9.70 14.37
CA ILE A 138 7.88 -9.55 13.34
C ILE A 138 6.79 -10.56 13.61
N SER A 139 5.55 -10.12 13.74
CA SER A 139 4.41 -11.00 13.95
C SER A 139 3.27 -10.69 12.99
N ILE A 140 2.57 -11.75 12.60
CA ILE A 140 1.32 -11.68 11.86
C ILE A 140 0.29 -12.50 12.62
N SER A 141 -0.87 -11.91 12.88
CA SER A 141 -2.03 -12.62 13.37
C SER A 141 -3.20 -12.48 12.40
N ASN A 142 -3.89 -13.59 12.16
CA ASN A 142 -5.08 -13.66 11.35
C ASN A 142 -6.26 -14.08 12.20
N GLY A 143 -7.44 -13.55 11.89
CA GLY A 143 -8.66 -13.80 12.65
C GLY A 143 -9.82 -12.98 12.11
N HIS A 144 -10.72 -12.60 12.98
CA HIS A 144 -11.93 -11.87 12.63
C HIS A 144 -12.08 -10.61 13.48
N GLY A 145 -12.87 -9.65 12.99
CA GLY A 145 -13.18 -8.40 13.69
C GLY A 145 -14.47 -7.79 13.18
N ILE A 146 -15.02 -6.84 13.92
CA ILE A 146 -16.19 -6.07 13.49
C ILE A 146 -15.70 -4.85 12.73
N ARG A 147 -16.14 -4.69 11.47
CA ARG A 147 -15.81 -3.53 10.67
C ARG A 147 -16.78 -2.38 10.90
N VAL A 148 -16.23 -1.17 11.04
CA VAL A 148 -16.98 0.07 11.16
C VAL A 148 -16.63 0.96 9.98
N GLN A 149 -17.64 1.59 9.39
CA GLN A 149 -17.43 2.54 8.29
C GLN A 149 -16.71 3.78 8.80
N ASN A 150 -15.69 4.22 8.07
CA ASN A 150 -15.04 5.48 8.36
C ASN A 150 -15.91 6.65 7.87
N HIS A 151 -16.34 7.52 8.79
CA HIS A 151 -17.14 8.70 8.49
C HIS A 151 -16.32 10.00 8.49
N THR A 152 -15.05 9.96 8.90
CA THR A 152 -14.20 11.15 9.07
C THR A 152 -13.43 11.55 7.80
N GLY A 153 -13.43 10.73 6.78
CA GLY A 153 -12.86 11.06 5.48
C GLY A 153 -13.91 11.71 4.58
N GLY A 154 -13.58 12.80 3.88
CA GLY A 154 -14.44 13.39 2.86
C GLY A 154 -14.91 12.36 1.82
N TYR A 155 -15.63 12.81 0.79
CA TYR A 155 -16.27 11.97 -0.23
C TYR A 155 -15.43 10.80 -0.79
N TYR A 156 -14.09 10.91 -0.78
CA TYR A 156 -13.15 9.91 -1.32
C TYR A 156 -12.61 8.90 -0.29
N MET A 157 -12.91 9.02 1.00
CA MET A 157 -12.39 8.16 2.06
C MET A 157 -13.45 7.21 2.64
N LYS A 158 -14.23 6.56 1.79
CA LYS A 158 -15.16 5.49 2.21
C LYS A 158 -14.36 4.21 2.48
N GLY A 159 -13.70 4.14 3.62
CA GLY A 159 -13.00 2.95 4.11
C GLY A 159 -13.69 2.34 5.32
N TYR A 160 -13.19 1.19 5.72
CA TYR A 160 -13.58 0.54 6.97
C TYR A 160 -12.36 0.42 7.87
N TYR A 161 -12.59 0.51 9.17
CA TYR A 161 -11.61 0.18 10.19
C TYR A 161 -12.17 -0.89 11.13
N MET A 162 -11.29 -1.56 11.85
CA MET A 162 -11.68 -2.57 12.83
C MET A 162 -12.10 -1.89 14.12
N LYS A 163 -13.29 -2.23 14.63
CA LYS A 163 -13.79 -1.74 15.92
C LYS A 163 -12.82 -2.14 17.04
N GLY A 164 -12.44 -1.18 17.89
CA GLY A 164 -11.59 -1.45 19.04
C GLY A 164 -12.16 -2.56 19.92
N GLY A 165 -11.30 -3.48 20.37
CA GLY A 165 -11.69 -4.63 21.19
C GLY A 165 -12.46 -5.76 20.48
N SER A 166 -12.76 -5.64 19.17
CA SER A 166 -13.53 -6.67 18.46
C SER A 166 -12.67 -7.77 17.82
N TYR A 167 -11.36 -7.65 17.85
CA TYR A 167 -10.47 -8.60 17.20
C TYR A 167 -10.48 -9.97 17.93
N GLN A 168 -10.78 -11.00 17.17
CA GLN A 168 -10.73 -12.40 17.60
C GLN A 168 -9.62 -13.09 16.82
N GLN A 169 -8.51 -13.40 17.49
CA GLN A 169 -7.38 -14.08 16.87
C GLN A 169 -7.69 -15.56 16.69
N GLU A 170 -7.49 -16.09 15.50
CA GLU A 170 -7.54 -17.51 15.21
C GLU A 170 -6.16 -18.14 15.19
N LYS A 171 -5.21 -17.47 14.52
CA LYS A 171 -3.84 -17.95 14.42
C LYS A 171 -2.85 -16.79 14.44
N SER A 172 -1.67 -17.08 14.96
CA SER A 172 -0.57 -16.11 15.02
C SER A 172 0.75 -16.83 14.84
N ALA A 173 1.67 -16.18 14.12
CA ALA A 173 3.06 -16.62 14.00
C ALA A 173 3.98 -15.40 14.08
N PHE A 174 5.19 -15.62 14.61
CA PHE A 174 6.21 -14.58 14.69
C PHE A 174 7.59 -15.14 14.36
N ILE A 175 8.50 -14.25 14.00
CA ILE A 175 9.90 -14.55 13.78
C ILE A 175 10.77 -13.44 14.35
N ASN A 176 11.93 -13.79 14.91
CA ASN A 176 12.95 -12.83 15.29
C ASN A 176 14.08 -12.85 14.27
N LEU A 177 14.54 -11.68 13.86
CA LEU A 177 15.60 -11.51 12.89
C LEU A 177 16.68 -10.56 13.40
N ASN A 178 17.91 -10.74 12.95
CA ASN A 178 18.96 -9.75 13.11
C ASN A 178 18.82 -8.62 12.05
N ASP A 179 19.61 -7.55 12.22
CA ASP A 179 19.56 -6.38 11.33
C ASP A 179 19.91 -6.76 9.88
N MET A 180 20.91 -7.63 9.66
CA MET A 180 21.37 -8.02 8.33
C MET A 180 20.32 -8.87 7.59
N ASP A 181 19.69 -9.81 8.28
CA ASP A 181 18.66 -10.67 7.70
C ASP A 181 17.43 -9.85 7.26
N LEU A 182 16.94 -8.99 8.13
CA LEU A 182 15.78 -8.14 7.79
C LEU A 182 16.14 -7.11 6.69
N TYR A 183 17.32 -6.49 6.76
CA TYR A 183 17.80 -5.62 5.69
C TYR A 183 17.87 -6.37 4.35
N GLY A 184 18.48 -7.55 4.32
CA GLY A 184 18.60 -8.34 3.10
C GLY A 184 17.24 -8.74 2.51
N LEU A 185 16.28 -9.10 3.36
CA LEU A 185 14.92 -9.44 2.96
C LEU A 185 14.20 -8.25 2.31
N LEU A 186 14.21 -7.08 2.97
CA LEU A 186 13.58 -5.86 2.47
C LEU A 186 14.30 -5.28 1.25
N LYS A 187 15.63 -5.31 1.23
CA LYS A 187 16.44 -4.81 0.10
C LYS A 187 16.19 -5.58 -1.19
N ARG A 188 16.12 -6.91 -1.11
CA ARG A 188 15.78 -7.76 -2.27
C ARG A 188 14.37 -7.49 -2.75
N THR A 189 13.43 -7.27 -1.83
CA THR A 189 12.05 -6.94 -2.18
C THR A 189 11.93 -5.56 -2.82
N ASP A 190 12.61 -4.53 -2.29
CA ASP A 190 12.67 -3.19 -2.90
C ASP A 190 13.29 -3.24 -4.31
N ALA A 191 14.39 -3.97 -4.49
CA ALA A 191 15.00 -4.13 -5.80
C ALA A 191 14.04 -4.82 -6.80
N TYR A 192 13.27 -5.82 -6.35
CA TYR A 192 12.24 -6.44 -7.17
C TYR A 192 11.14 -5.45 -7.57
N ILE A 193 10.61 -4.68 -6.62
CA ILE A 193 9.59 -3.65 -6.89
C ILE A 193 10.09 -2.66 -7.95
N ARG A 194 11.29 -2.10 -7.76
CA ARG A 194 11.87 -1.13 -8.71
C ARG A 194 12.09 -1.71 -10.11
N ASN A 195 12.56 -2.95 -10.20
CA ASN A 195 12.72 -3.61 -11.50
C ASN A 195 11.37 -3.87 -12.16
N TRP A 196 10.36 -4.27 -11.40
CA TRP A 196 9.00 -4.44 -11.90
C TRP A 196 8.41 -3.11 -12.39
N GLU A 197 8.61 -2.02 -11.64
CA GLU A 197 8.23 -0.66 -12.04
C GLU A 197 8.91 -0.26 -13.35
N MET A 198 10.24 -0.45 -13.48
CA MET A 198 10.99 -0.11 -14.68
C MET A 198 10.48 -0.84 -15.92
N VAL A 199 10.19 -2.14 -15.79
CA VAL A 199 9.71 -2.97 -16.93
C VAL A 199 8.32 -2.53 -17.38
N ASN A 200 7.44 -2.16 -16.43
CA ASN A 200 6.04 -1.88 -16.73
C ASN A 200 5.77 -0.39 -17.01
N ALA A 201 6.54 0.52 -16.40
CA ALA A 201 6.31 1.96 -16.48
C ALA A 201 6.29 2.49 -17.93
N TYR A 202 7.25 2.10 -18.73
CA TYR A 202 7.37 2.62 -20.09
C TYR A 202 6.13 2.32 -20.93
N GLN A 203 5.68 1.07 -20.94
CA GLN A 203 4.51 0.67 -21.73
C GLN A 203 3.23 1.31 -21.19
N THR A 204 3.03 1.29 -19.87
CA THR A 204 1.84 1.85 -19.22
C THR A 204 1.72 3.35 -19.47
N ILE A 205 2.82 4.10 -19.30
CA ILE A 205 2.83 5.55 -19.53
C ILE A 205 2.59 5.87 -21.00
N LEU A 206 3.28 5.17 -21.92
CA LEU A 206 3.13 5.40 -23.36
C LEU A 206 1.71 5.14 -23.85
N GLN A 207 1.12 4.02 -23.45
CA GLN A 207 -0.25 3.67 -23.81
C GLN A 207 -1.26 4.66 -23.21
N GLY A 208 -1.05 5.06 -21.96
CA GLY A 208 -1.90 6.05 -21.30
C GLY A 208 -1.83 7.43 -21.97
N GLN A 209 -0.64 7.88 -22.36
CA GLN A 209 -0.47 9.13 -23.12
C GLN A 209 -1.19 9.08 -24.46
N GLN A 210 -1.10 7.97 -25.18
CA GLN A 210 -1.79 7.76 -26.46
C GLN A 210 -3.30 7.78 -26.28
N ALA A 211 -3.84 7.06 -25.28
CA ALA A 211 -5.26 7.03 -24.97
C ALA A 211 -5.77 8.44 -24.60
N TYR A 212 -5.03 9.18 -23.80
CA TYR A 212 -5.38 10.54 -23.42
C TYR A 212 -5.36 11.51 -24.61
N ALA A 213 -4.37 11.41 -25.49
CA ALA A 213 -4.31 12.21 -26.71
C ALA A 213 -5.51 11.93 -27.65
N GLN A 214 -5.91 10.67 -27.79
CA GLN A 214 -7.11 10.28 -28.54
C GLN A 214 -8.38 10.86 -27.91
N TYR A 215 -8.52 10.76 -26.60
CA TYR A 215 -9.64 11.36 -25.88
C TYR A 215 -9.73 12.87 -26.12
N LEU A 216 -8.63 13.61 -26.00
CA LEU A 216 -8.59 15.05 -26.25
C LEU A 216 -8.99 15.40 -27.70
N SER A 217 -8.56 14.60 -28.69
CA SER A 217 -8.93 14.81 -30.10
C SER A 217 -10.43 14.64 -30.32
N THR A 218 -11.03 13.62 -29.70
CA THR A 218 -12.49 13.38 -29.74
C THR A 218 -13.29 14.53 -29.12
N VAL A 219 -12.87 15.00 -27.95
CA VAL A 219 -13.51 16.15 -27.28
C VAL A 219 -13.44 17.42 -28.15
N ARG A 220 -12.29 17.67 -28.78
CA ARG A 220 -12.14 18.82 -29.71
C ARG A 220 -13.09 18.71 -30.90
N GLN A 221 -13.20 17.54 -31.52
CA GLN A 221 -14.11 17.31 -32.65
C GLN A 221 -15.57 17.52 -32.24
N GLN A 222 -15.99 16.99 -31.09
CA GLN A 222 -17.34 17.18 -30.56
C GLN A 222 -17.66 18.66 -30.29
N ASN A 223 -16.71 19.40 -29.73
CA ASN A 223 -16.89 20.83 -29.50
C ASN A 223 -16.95 21.64 -30.80
N GLN A 224 -16.20 21.27 -31.82
CA GLN A 224 -16.27 21.91 -33.15
C GLN A 224 -17.62 21.63 -33.82
N GLN A 225 -18.14 20.41 -33.73
CA GLN A 225 -19.47 20.07 -34.26
C GLN A 225 -20.61 20.84 -33.58
N ARG A 226 -20.53 21.10 -32.27
CA ARG A 226 -21.47 21.90 -31.52
C ARG A 226 -21.43 23.39 -31.89
N GLN A 227 -20.33 23.88 -32.42
CA GLN A 227 -20.16 25.28 -32.85
C GLN A 227 -20.43 25.47 -34.35
N ALA A 228 -20.71 24.40 -35.12
CA ALA A 228 -21.05 24.53 -36.54
C ALA A 228 -22.36 25.28 -36.69
N PRO A 229 -22.45 26.25 -37.64
CA PRO A 229 -23.70 27.01 -37.86
C PRO A 229 -24.76 26.06 -38.41
N GLY A 230 -25.80 25.79 -37.63
CA GLY A 230 -26.89 24.90 -38.03
C GLY A 230 -27.53 24.13 -36.86
N TYR A 231 -26.92 24.08 -35.70
CA TYR A 231 -27.61 23.62 -34.51
C TYR A 231 -28.47 24.75 -33.93
N PRO A 232 -29.77 24.51 -33.67
CA PRO A 232 -30.58 25.45 -32.96
C PRO A 232 -29.94 25.70 -31.60
N GLN A 233 -29.57 26.94 -31.31
CA GLN A 233 -29.28 27.32 -29.95
C GLN A 233 -30.62 27.18 -29.20
N GLU A 234 -30.88 26.13 -28.49
CA GLU A 234 -31.84 26.13 -27.41
C GLU A 234 -31.34 27.16 -26.40
N ASN A 235 -31.87 28.39 -26.55
CA ASN A 235 -31.81 29.34 -25.47
C ASN A 235 -32.51 28.67 -24.27
N PRO A 236 -31.85 28.35 -23.20
CA PRO A 236 -32.53 27.99 -21.98
C PRO A 236 -33.29 29.28 -21.58
N ALA A 237 -34.62 29.24 -21.72
CA ALA A 237 -35.46 30.26 -21.15
C ALA A 237 -35.12 30.36 -19.67
N TYR A 238 -34.49 31.44 -19.29
CA TYR A 238 -34.14 31.76 -17.92
C TYR A 238 -35.46 31.99 -17.18
N THR A 239 -36.06 30.95 -16.63
CA THR A 239 -37.00 31.08 -15.52
C THR A 239 -36.15 31.33 -14.29
N GLY A 240 -36.17 32.61 -13.87
CA GLY A 240 -35.45 33.03 -12.68
C GLY A 240 -35.96 32.31 -11.45
N ASP A 241 -35.12 31.47 -10.91
CA ASP A 241 -35.16 31.03 -9.52
C ASP A 241 -33.77 31.17 -8.91
N GLN A 242 -33.77 31.80 -7.78
CA GLN A 242 -32.65 32.25 -6.98
C GLN A 242 -31.56 31.18 -6.82
N TYR A 243 -30.42 31.41 -7.45
CA TYR A 243 -29.18 30.77 -6.99
C TYR A 243 -28.42 31.77 -6.11
N GLU A 244 -28.35 31.46 -4.82
CA GLU A 244 -27.43 32.08 -3.89
C GLU A 244 -26.03 32.13 -4.51
N GLN A 245 -25.47 33.32 -4.56
CA GLN A 245 -24.08 33.57 -4.98
C GLN A 245 -23.15 32.81 -4.06
N ARG A 246 -22.58 31.72 -4.55
CA ARG A 246 -21.36 31.19 -3.94
C ARG A 246 -20.21 32.17 -4.20
N PRO A 247 -19.39 32.48 -3.19
CA PRO A 247 -18.22 33.31 -3.40
C PRO A 247 -17.31 32.64 -4.44
N SER A 248 -16.90 33.40 -5.44
CA SER A 248 -15.87 32.99 -6.39
C SER A 248 -14.60 32.68 -5.63
N ASP A 249 -14.21 31.42 -5.59
CA ASP A 249 -12.90 31.02 -5.13
C ASP A 249 -11.84 31.62 -6.07
N ASN A 250 -11.32 32.76 -5.62
CA ASN A 250 -10.21 33.43 -6.22
C ASN A 250 -8.97 32.57 -5.93
N TYR A 251 -8.57 31.71 -6.87
CA TYR A 251 -7.27 31.05 -6.84
C TYR A 251 -6.19 32.10 -7.02
N GLY A 252 -5.94 32.84 -5.94
CA GLY A 252 -4.76 33.68 -5.80
C GLY A 252 -3.52 32.81 -5.85
N GLN A 253 -2.64 33.15 -6.78
CA GLN A 253 -1.27 32.66 -6.84
C GLN A 253 -0.62 32.85 -5.46
N SER A 254 -0.58 31.80 -4.65
CA SER A 254 0.28 31.78 -3.47
C SER A 254 1.71 31.59 -3.93
N GLN A 255 2.46 32.69 -3.99
CA GLN A 255 3.92 32.66 -4.02
C GLN A 255 4.39 31.99 -2.72
N TYR A 256 4.78 30.73 -2.79
CA TYR A 256 5.55 30.11 -1.73
C TYR A 256 6.95 30.75 -1.71
N GLN A 257 7.15 31.73 -0.83
CA GLN A 257 8.50 32.13 -0.43
C GLN A 257 9.08 31.00 0.42
N TYR A 258 10.00 30.28 -0.19
CA TYR A 258 10.85 29.32 0.52
C TYR A 258 11.84 30.12 1.38
N SER A 259 11.60 30.20 2.67
CA SER A 259 12.61 30.68 3.63
C SER A 259 13.50 29.49 3.99
N GLU A 260 14.73 29.51 3.53
CA GLU A 260 15.77 28.56 3.97
C GLU A 260 15.97 28.68 5.48
N PRO A 261 15.96 27.57 6.24
CA PRO A 261 16.36 27.60 7.64
C PRO A 261 17.85 27.87 7.73
N GLN A 262 18.23 29.01 8.30
CA GLN A 262 19.63 29.32 8.65
C GLN A 262 20.06 28.39 9.79
N TYR A 263 20.84 27.36 9.47
CA TYR A 263 21.54 26.58 10.46
C TYR A 263 22.78 27.39 10.92
N GLN A 264 22.69 27.99 12.12
CA GLN A 264 23.88 28.49 12.83
C GLN A 264 24.70 27.29 13.30
N TYR A 265 25.83 27.06 12.66
CA TYR A 265 26.87 26.17 13.18
C TYR A 265 27.53 26.85 14.40
N ASN A 266 27.11 26.44 15.59
CA ASN A 266 27.92 26.68 16.79
C ASN A 266 29.06 25.66 16.79
N ASN A 267 30.27 26.14 16.51
CA ASN A 267 31.50 25.38 16.65
C ASN A 267 31.96 25.50 18.11
N PRO A 268 31.93 24.43 18.94
CA PRO A 268 32.69 24.44 20.19
C PRO A 268 34.11 23.93 19.92
N ASN A 269 35.07 24.85 19.95
CA ASN A 269 36.42 24.47 20.23
C ASN A 269 36.47 23.72 21.58
N TYR A 270 36.93 22.48 21.55
CA TYR A 270 37.90 21.77 22.34
C TYR A 270 37.84 20.29 22.02
#